data_4077268a3cc35f0454b4fef2fbc8c772
#
_entry.id   4077268a3cc35f0454b4fef2fbc8c772
#
_cell.length_a   1.000
_cell.length_b   1.000
_cell.length_c   1.000
_cell.angle_alpha   90.00
_cell.angle_beta   90.00
_cell.angle_gamma   90.00
#
_symmetry.space_group_name_H-M   'P 1'
#
loop_
_entity.id
_entity.type
_entity.pdbx_description
1 polymer ?
#
loop_
_entity_poly.entity_id
_entity_poly.type
_entity_poly.pdbx_seq_one_letter_code
_entity_poly.pdbx_strand_id
1 'polypeptide(L)'
;MCLAFCGKEKQMASIVVSGRRRICGEARVTGAKNAALPILAATLIARGPVELENCPRLKDVENMLCILSPLGAQCEYCGDTLKIDTRSATGSVMPQSISKELRSSIFMLGPLLTRFGSAVCTFPGGCEIGHRPIDLHLKGLMMLGAEIREERGLIICRADRLKGAEIHLDYPSVGATENIMMAAACADGMTRIFNAAREPEIEDLALFLNELGYLVEGAGSSTLSVYGGEARREKTTHRIIPDRIVAGTLMAAAAITGGEIRLNDVCPAHVGSIAAKLKEAGCKIEQQGMSMRLSAPDRLNEIRLIETMPYPGFPTDMQAQMFALCAVAKGTSVIVENVFENRFRHAAELARMGASFTQKDRTAIIRGVERLTGTKVTAWDLRGGAAMVLAGLAADGETTIEHAELIDRGYEKLHETLNGLGAEIRLEE
;
A
#
# COMPACT_ATOMS: atom_id res chain seq x y z
N MET A 1 -18.83 9.85 20.36
CA MET A 1 -19.35 8.92 19.33
C MET A 1 -18.21 8.16 18.62
N CYS A 2 -17.12 7.86 19.34
CA CYS A 2 -15.87 7.24 18.80
C CYS A 2 -15.79 5.69 18.95
N LEU A 3 -16.83 5.01 19.45
CA LEU A 3 -16.83 3.55 19.68
C LEU A 3 -17.36 2.71 18.50
N ALA A 4 -17.67 3.33 17.37
CA ALA A 4 -18.26 2.62 16.22
C ALA A 4 -17.25 1.87 15.34
N PHE A 5 -15.94 2.07 15.51
CA PHE A 5 -14.91 1.48 14.66
C PHE A 5 -14.28 0.20 15.22
N CYS A 6 -14.42 -0.08 16.49
CA CYS A 6 -13.76 -1.21 17.16
C CYS A 6 -14.78 -2.27 17.55
N GLY A 7 -14.96 -3.31 16.76
CA GLY A 7 -15.73 -4.50 17.15
C GLY A 7 -16.81 -4.96 16.17
N LYS A 8 -16.42 -5.48 15.01
CA LYS A 8 -17.20 -6.51 14.32
C LYS A 8 -16.38 -7.80 14.32
N GLU A 9 -17.01 -8.88 14.76
CA GLU A 9 -16.47 -10.23 14.64
C GLU A 9 -15.98 -10.46 13.20
N LYS A 10 -14.85 -11.16 13.06
CA LYS A 10 -14.33 -11.63 11.76
C LYS A 10 -15.35 -12.61 11.15
N GLN A 11 -16.30 -12.10 10.40
CA GLN A 11 -17.09 -12.91 9.51
C GLN A 11 -16.17 -13.32 8.34
N MET A 12 -15.98 -14.62 8.14
CA MET A 12 -15.22 -15.13 6.99
C MET A 12 -16.04 -14.86 5.72
N ALA A 13 -15.76 -13.72 5.07
CA ALA A 13 -16.43 -13.35 3.84
C ALA A 13 -15.78 -14.08 2.68
N SER A 14 -16.62 -14.68 1.82
CA SER A 14 -16.21 -15.19 0.54
C SER A 14 -16.75 -14.29 -0.57
N ILE A 15 -16.04 -14.21 -1.68
CA ILE A 15 -16.56 -13.63 -2.92
C ILE A 15 -16.58 -14.67 -4.01
N VAL A 16 -17.63 -14.62 -4.83
CA VAL A 16 -17.78 -15.48 -6.00
C VAL A 16 -17.72 -14.63 -7.25
N VAL A 17 -16.79 -14.98 -8.14
CA VAL A 17 -16.52 -14.29 -9.39
C VAL A 17 -17.00 -15.17 -10.54
N SER A 18 -17.97 -14.69 -11.34
CA SER A 18 -18.38 -15.32 -12.60
C SER A 18 -17.39 -14.92 -13.70
N GLY A 19 -16.78 -15.91 -14.34
CA GLY A 19 -15.71 -15.66 -15.31
C GLY A 19 -16.20 -15.22 -16.70
N ARG A 20 -15.25 -14.89 -17.59
CA ARG A 20 -15.45 -14.60 -19.02
C ARG A 20 -16.30 -13.37 -19.34
N ARG A 21 -16.33 -12.41 -18.47
CA ARG A 21 -16.91 -11.10 -18.77
C ARG A 21 -15.81 -10.08 -19.04
N ARG A 22 -15.93 -9.32 -20.13
CA ARG A 22 -15.00 -8.25 -20.45
C ARG A 22 -15.21 -7.09 -19.50
N ILE A 23 -14.14 -6.61 -18.92
CA ILE A 23 -14.15 -5.42 -18.07
C ILE A 23 -14.06 -4.19 -18.97
N CYS A 24 -15.13 -3.40 -19.02
CA CYS A 24 -15.24 -2.21 -19.86
C CYS A 24 -15.92 -1.08 -19.11
N GLY A 25 -15.47 0.15 -19.35
CA GLY A 25 -16.09 1.35 -18.76
C GLY A 25 -15.11 2.33 -18.17
N GLU A 26 -15.61 3.15 -17.23
CA GLU A 26 -14.82 4.16 -16.55
C GLU A 26 -14.82 3.93 -15.04
N ALA A 27 -13.66 4.11 -14.42
CA ALA A 27 -13.53 4.08 -12.97
C ALA A 27 -12.65 5.24 -12.49
N ARG A 28 -12.90 5.68 -11.26
CA ARG A 28 -12.05 6.64 -10.55
C ARG A 28 -11.10 5.87 -9.63
N VAL A 29 -9.84 6.28 -9.59
CA VAL A 29 -8.85 5.71 -8.68
C VAL A 29 -8.95 6.42 -7.33
N THR A 30 -9.09 5.65 -6.26
CA THR A 30 -9.13 6.15 -4.87
C THR A 30 -7.73 6.52 -4.37
N GLY A 31 -7.68 7.21 -3.23
CA GLY A 31 -6.42 7.59 -2.61
C GLY A 31 -5.54 6.41 -2.22
N ALA A 32 -4.22 6.64 -2.22
CA ALA A 32 -3.23 5.62 -1.97
C ALA A 32 -3.18 5.21 -0.49
N LYS A 33 -3.41 3.91 -0.22
CA LYS A 33 -3.25 3.34 1.12
C LYS A 33 -1.88 3.64 1.71
N ASN A 34 -0.84 3.39 0.92
CA ASN A 34 0.55 3.50 1.38
C ASN A 34 0.99 4.96 1.59
N ALA A 35 0.27 5.94 1.04
CA ALA A 35 0.42 7.37 1.38
C ALA A 35 -0.42 7.76 2.60
N ALA A 36 -1.67 7.29 2.67
CA ALA A 36 -2.58 7.63 3.76
C ALA A 36 -2.04 7.22 5.13
N LEU A 37 -1.46 6.02 5.27
CA LEU A 37 -1.02 5.49 6.57
C LEU A 37 0.10 6.32 7.23
N PRO A 38 1.21 6.67 6.57
CA PRO A 38 2.22 7.55 7.16
C PRO A 38 1.72 8.97 7.36
N ILE A 39 0.87 9.52 6.48
CA ILE A 39 0.25 10.83 6.65
C ILE A 39 -0.65 10.86 7.88
N LEU A 40 -1.45 9.80 8.14
CA LEU A 40 -2.23 9.66 9.36
C LEU A 40 -1.34 9.70 10.61
N ALA A 41 -0.22 8.98 10.61
CA ALA A 41 0.74 9.04 11.71
C ALA A 41 1.34 10.46 11.86
N ALA A 42 1.67 11.12 10.76
CA ALA A 42 2.22 12.48 10.75
C ALA A 42 1.23 13.55 11.26
N THR A 43 -0.08 13.28 11.31
CA THR A 43 -1.04 14.22 11.94
C THR A 43 -0.73 14.47 13.41
N LEU A 44 -0.04 13.56 14.11
CA LEU A 44 0.38 13.76 15.50
C LEU A 44 1.37 14.91 15.68
N ILE A 45 2.13 15.28 14.66
CA ILE A 45 3.07 16.40 14.69
C ILE A 45 2.50 17.68 14.09
N ALA A 46 1.21 17.66 13.70
CA ALA A 46 0.49 18.87 13.31
C ALA A 46 0.14 19.74 14.52
N ARG A 47 0.12 21.07 14.32
CA ARG A 47 -0.26 22.04 15.36
C ARG A 47 -1.77 22.21 15.49
N GLY A 48 -2.52 21.95 14.44
CA GLY A 48 -3.96 22.15 14.34
C GLY A 48 -4.68 21.01 13.64
N PRO A 49 -5.99 21.18 13.39
CA PRO A 49 -6.79 20.18 12.67
C PRO A 49 -6.28 19.99 11.24
N VAL A 50 -6.36 18.76 10.79
CA VAL A 50 -5.98 18.32 9.44
C VAL A 50 -7.22 17.80 8.70
N GLU A 51 -7.40 18.22 7.47
CA GLU A 51 -8.42 17.69 6.55
C GLU A 51 -7.70 16.91 5.43
N LEU A 52 -7.95 15.60 5.36
CA LEU A 52 -7.39 14.73 4.33
C LEU A 52 -8.46 14.42 3.29
N GLU A 53 -8.31 15.01 2.11
CA GLU A 53 -9.15 14.69 0.95
C GLU A 53 -8.69 13.40 0.27
N ASN A 54 -9.61 12.70 -0.40
CA ASN A 54 -9.33 11.45 -1.10
C ASN A 54 -8.71 10.38 -0.17
N CYS A 55 -9.03 10.41 1.13
CA CYS A 55 -8.55 9.40 2.07
C CYS A 55 -9.38 8.11 1.90
N PRO A 56 -8.75 6.97 1.52
CA PRO A 56 -9.51 5.76 1.19
C PRO A 56 -10.09 5.11 2.45
N ARG A 57 -11.29 4.53 2.32
CA ARG A 57 -11.96 3.79 3.41
C ARG A 57 -11.54 2.33 3.40
N LEU A 58 -10.36 2.05 3.91
CA LEU A 58 -9.74 0.75 3.94
C LEU A 58 -9.63 0.24 5.38
N LYS A 59 -9.62 -1.08 5.54
CA LYS A 59 -9.45 -1.70 6.86
C LYS A 59 -8.15 -1.26 7.54
N ASP A 60 -7.05 -1.12 6.80
CA ASP A 60 -5.77 -0.66 7.35
C ASP A 60 -5.83 0.81 7.79
N VAL A 61 -6.61 1.68 7.10
CA VAL A 61 -6.87 3.07 7.50
C VAL A 61 -7.72 3.10 8.77
N GLU A 62 -8.81 2.33 8.84
CA GLU A 62 -9.63 2.19 10.04
C GLU A 62 -8.80 1.73 11.24
N ASN A 63 -7.94 0.74 11.07
CA ASN A 63 -7.03 0.27 12.12
C ASN A 63 -6.07 1.38 12.60
N MET A 64 -5.57 2.23 11.70
CA MET A 64 -4.75 3.39 12.08
C MET A 64 -5.57 4.41 12.90
N LEU A 65 -6.81 4.67 12.52
CA LEU A 65 -7.72 5.52 13.31
C LEU A 65 -8.02 4.91 14.68
N CYS A 66 -8.14 3.58 14.77
CA CYS A 66 -8.27 2.86 16.05
C CYS A 66 -7.00 2.93 16.90
N ILE A 67 -5.82 3.22 16.34
CA ILE A 67 -4.61 3.54 17.11
C ILE A 67 -4.63 5.01 17.57
N LEU A 68 -4.99 5.94 16.68
CA LEU A 68 -4.98 7.38 16.97
C LEU A 68 -6.04 7.79 18.00
N SER A 69 -7.24 7.22 17.94
CA SER A 69 -8.35 7.59 18.84
C SER A 69 -8.06 7.36 20.33
N PRO A 70 -7.53 6.20 20.78
CA PRO A 70 -7.15 6.01 22.19
C PRO A 70 -5.99 6.90 22.65
N LEU A 71 -5.17 7.40 21.71
CA LEU A 71 -4.14 8.39 22.01
C LEU A 71 -4.71 9.79 22.24
N GLY A 72 -6.01 10.00 21.96
CA GLY A 72 -6.72 11.24 22.16
C GLY A 72 -7.02 12.03 20.88
N ALA A 73 -6.78 11.46 19.68
CA ALA A 73 -7.16 12.09 18.44
C ALA A 73 -8.68 12.01 18.20
N GLN A 74 -9.24 13.08 17.64
CA GLN A 74 -10.64 13.14 17.18
C GLN A 74 -10.63 12.95 15.68
N CYS A 75 -11.35 11.93 15.17
CA CYS A 75 -11.36 11.56 13.75
C CYS A 75 -12.81 11.45 13.27
N GLU A 76 -13.15 12.09 12.15
CA GLU A 76 -14.48 12.07 11.56
C GLU A 76 -14.41 12.12 10.03
N TYR A 77 -15.16 11.23 9.37
CA TYR A 77 -15.36 11.30 7.93
C TYR A 77 -16.53 12.24 7.59
N CYS A 78 -16.27 13.22 6.72
CA CYS A 78 -17.25 14.11 6.12
C CYS A 78 -17.24 13.91 4.59
N GLY A 79 -18.07 13.00 4.07
CA GLY A 79 -18.01 12.58 2.67
C GLY A 79 -16.68 11.85 2.38
N ASP A 80 -15.93 12.32 1.38
CA ASP A 80 -14.63 11.78 0.98
C ASP A 80 -13.44 12.39 1.76
N THR A 81 -13.73 13.29 2.70
CA THR A 81 -12.71 13.98 3.50
C THR A 81 -12.68 13.41 4.91
N LEU A 82 -11.50 13.05 5.38
CA LEU A 82 -11.27 12.66 6.76
C LEU A 82 -10.71 13.86 7.54
N LYS A 83 -11.43 14.28 8.59
CA LYS A 83 -11.00 15.33 9.52
C LYS A 83 -10.34 14.71 10.74
N ILE A 84 -9.16 15.20 11.10
CA ILE A 84 -8.37 14.70 12.22
C ILE A 84 -7.91 15.87 13.07
N ASP A 85 -8.18 15.81 14.36
CA ASP A 85 -7.66 16.76 15.35
C ASP A 85 -6.90 16.01 16.44
N THR A 86 -5.60 16.21 16.48
CA THR A 86 -4.71 15.54 17.44
C THR A 86 -4.29 16.44 18.60
N ARG A 87 -4.81 17.67 18.73
CA ARG A 87 -4.44 18.61 19.79
C ARG A 87 -4.65 18.06 21.19
N SER A 88 -5.69 17.26 21.37
CA SER A 88 -6.01 16.58 22.64
C SER A 88 -5.26 15.25 22.87
N ALA A 89 -4.37 14.86 21.97
CA ALA A 89 -3.59 13.63 22.12
C ALA A 89 -2.56 13.77 23.25
N THR A 90 -2.57 12.78 24.17
CA THR A 90 -1.71 12.75 25.37
C THR A 90 -1.00 11.43 25.58
N GLY A 91 -1.38 10.38 24.83
CA GLY A 91 -0.82 9.04 24.98
C GLY A 91 0.38 8.77 24.09
N SER A 92 1.40 8.08 24.63
CA SER A 92 2.58 7.62 23.87
C SER A 92 2.66 6.09 23.77
N VAL A 93 1.68 5.37 24.32
CA VAL A 93 1.62 3.90 24.33
C VAL A 93 0.51 3.44 23.39
N MET A 94 0.89 2.73 22.34
CA MET A 94 -0.08 2.21 21.37
C MET A 94 -0.84 1.00 21.92
N PRO A 95 -2.15 0.84 21.58
CA PRO A 95 -2.94 -0.34 21.93
C PRO A 95 -2.29 -1.62 21.35
N GLN A 96 -1.94 -2.57 22.22
CA GLN A 96 -1.18 -3.76 21.82
C GLN A 96 -1.93 -4.68 20.87
N SER A 97 -3.25 -4.81 20.99
CA SER A 97 -4.09 -5.67 20.14
C SER A 97 -4.04 -5.21 18.68
N ILE A 98 -4.23 -3.92 18.43
CA ILE A 98 -4.28 -3.34 17.09
C ILE A 98 -2.88 -3.22 16.49
N SER A 99 -1.88 -2.86 17.31
CA SER A 99 -0.49 -2.73 16.86
C SER A 99 0.10 -4.05 16.32
N LYS A 100 -0.36 -5.20 16.82
CA LYS A 100 0.03 -6.52 16.31
C LYS A 100 -0.59 -6.83 14.95
N GLU A 101 -1.82 -6.40 14.72
CA GLU A 101 -2.55 -6.64 13.47
C GLU A 101 -2.12 -5.71 12.33
N LEU A 102 -1.81 -4.46 12.66
CA LEU A 102 -1.40 -3.44 11.70
C LEU A 102 0.12 -3.25 11.72
N ARG A 103 0.81 -3.82 10.74
CA ARG A 103 2.26 -3.63 10.63
C ARG A 103 2.68 -2.17 10.48
N SER A 104 1.88 -1.38 9.80
CA SER A 104 2.11 0.07 9.61
C SER A 104 2.06 0.86 10.92
N SER A 105 1.67 0.24 12.05
CA SER A 105 1.76 0.86 13.37
C SER A 105 3.17 1.34 13.72
N ILE A 106 4.20 0.75 13.08
CA ILE A 106 5.61 1.17 13.23
C ILE A 106 5.82 2.64 12.82
N PHE A 107 5.01 3.20 11.91
CA PHE A 107 5.09 4.61 11.50
C PHE A 107 4.81 5.58 12.65
N MET A 108 4.11 5.12 13.67
CA MET A 108 3.80 5.93 14.85
C MET A 108 5.03 6.25 15.71
N LEU A 109 6.14 5.48 15.60
CA LEU A 109 7.31 5.65 16.46
C LEU A 109 7.91 7.06 16.36
N GLY A 110 8.18 7.54 15.14
CA GLY A 110 8.72 8.88 14.91
C GLY A 110 7.83 9.97 15.50
N PRO A 111 6.56 10.08 15.06
CA PRO A 111 5.62 11.09 15.57
C PRO A 111 5.35 11.04 17.07
N LEU A 112 5.22 9.86 17.67
CA LEU A 112 5.04 9.72 19.11
C LEU A 112 6.28 10.16 19.89
N LEU A 113 7.45 9.73 19.41
CA LEU A 113 8.72 10.07 20.05
C LEU A 113 8.96 11.58 20.03
N THR A 114 8.70 12.24 18.89
CA THR A 114 8.88 13.71 18.78
C THR A 114 7.88 14.48 19.61
N ARG A 115 6.62 14.02 19.66
CA ARG A 115 5.56 14.74 20.39
C ARG A 115 5.63 14.57 21.89
N PHE A 116 5.93 13.35 22.37
CA PHE A 116 5.81 12.98 23.79
C PHE A 116 7.14 12.61 24.44
N GLY A 117 8.26 12.64 23.73
CA GLY A 117 9.57 12.19 24.22
C GLY A 117 9.66 10.67 24.43
N SER A 118 8.57 9.96 24.16
CA SER A 118 8.49 8.49 24.31
C SER A 118 7.53 7.88 23.32
N ALA A 119 7.82 6.64 22.89
CA ALA A 119 6.93 5.82 22.09
C ALA A 119 7.05 4.36 22.53
N VAL A 120 5.91 3.70 22.74
CA VAL A 120 5.87 2.26 23.06
C VAL A 120 4.95 1.56 22.08
N CYS A 121 5.49 0.59 21.35
CA CYS A 121 4.72 -0.27 20.45
C CYS A 121 5.05 -1.75 20.69
N THR A 122 4.15 -2.63 20.28
CA THR A 122 4.45 -4.05 20.20
C THR A 122 5.33 -4.31 18.99
N PHE A 123 6.20 -5.32 19.09
CA PHE A 123 6.93 -5.83 17.92
C PHE A 123 5.90 -6.19 16.84
N PRO A 124 5.99 -5.63 15.62
CA PRO A 124 5.02 -5.91 14.58
C PRO A 124 5.03 -7.40 14.27
N GLY A 125 3.84 -8.01 14.25
CA GLY A 125 3.66 -9.44 13.98
C GLY A 125 4.28 -9.88 12.66
N GLY A 126 4.52 -11.18 12.51
CA GLY A 126 5.07 -11.78 11.29
C GLY A 126 4.21 -11.41 10.07
N CYS A 127 4.85 -11.18 8.95
CA CYS A 127 4.17 -10.95 7.69
C CYS A 127 4.20 -12.24 6.87
N GLU A 128 3.06 -12.65 6.35
CA GLU A 128 2.94 -13.88 5.55
C GLU A 128 3.74 -13.85 4.25
N ILE A 129 4.08 -12.65 3.75
CA ILE A 129 4.83 -12.46 2.51
C ILE A 129 6.36 -12.41 2.68
N GLY A 130 6.89 -12.54 3.92
CA GLY A 130 8.33 -12.58 4.20
C GLY A 130 8.75 -11.73 5.39
N HIS A 131 10.05 -11.79 5.69
CA HIS A 131 10.65 -10.96 6.71
C HIS A 131 10.59 -9.49 6.33
N ARG A 132 10.12 -8.65 7.24
CA ARG A 132 10.16 -7.20 7.11
C ARG A 132 10.88 -6.65 8.33
N PRO A 133 12.20 -6.66 8.33
CA PRO A 133 12.98 -6.15 9.45
C PRO A 133 12.63 -4.68 9.69
N ILE A 134 12.63 -4.28 10.96
CA ILE A 134 12.39 -2.89 11.39
C ILE A 134 13.69 -2.21 11.81
N ASP A 135 14.81 -2.90 11.64
CA ASP A 135 16.16 -2.47 12.00
C ASP A 135 16.52 -1.10 11.42
N LEU A 136 16.15 -0.83 10.15
CA LEU A 136 16.41 0.46 9.51
C LEU A 136 15.59 1.59 10.14
N HIS A 137 14.37 1.33 10.63
CA HIS A 137 13.58 2.31 11.38
C HIS A 137 14.29 2.64 12.70
N LEU A 138 14.68 1.60 13.45
CA LEU A 138 15.31 1.77 14.76
C LEU A 138 16.69 2.41 14.62
N LYS A 139 17.51 1.97 13.65
CA LYS A 139 18.81 2.58 13.31
C LYS A 139 18.66 4.07 13.05
N GLY A 140 17.72 4.47 12.21
CA GLY A 140 17.49 5.89 11.89
C GLY A 140 17.08 6.72 13.11
N LEU A 141 16.16 6.22 13.94
CA LEU A 141 15.74 6.90 15.17
C LEU A 141 16.89 7.00 16.18
N MET A 142 17.72 5.96 16.33
CA MET A 142 18.93 6.01 17.19
C MET A 142 19.93 7.05 16.68
N MET A 143 20.12 7.18 15.37
CA MET A 143 21.01 8.20 14.81
C MET A 143 20.49 9.62 15.08
N LEU A 144 19.19 9.82 15.19
CA LEU A 144 18.58 11.06 15.63
C LEU A 144 18.69 11.29 17.16
N GLY A 145 19.24 10.32 17.91
CA GLY A 145 19.47 10.44 19.35
C GLY A 145 18.44 9.74 20.22
N ALA A 146 17.59 8.87 19.66
CA ALA A 146 16.66 8.07 20.45
C ALA A 146 17.36 6.93 21.18
N GLU A 147 17.01 6.73 22.46
CA GLU A 147 17.31 5.49 23.18
C GLU A 147 16.21 4.46 22.90
N ILE A 148 16.60 3.29 22.43
CA ILE A 148 15.67 2.22 22.08
C ILE A 148 16.00 0.97 22.87
N ARG A 149 14.97 0.37 23.49
CA ARG A 149 15.04 -0.91 24.20
C ARG A 149 13.97 -1.85 23.70
N GLU A 150 14.34 -3.10 23.56
CA GLU A 150 13.42 -4.18 23.25
C GLU A 150 13.21 -5.00 24.52
N GLU A 151 12.00 -5.00 25.04
CA GLU A 151 11.68 -5.68 26.28
C GLU A 151 10.30 -6.34 26.20
N ARG A 152 10.21 -7.64 26.51
CA ARG A 152 8.94 -8.40 26.58
C ARG A 152 8.07 -8.28 25.32
N GLY A 153 8.70 -8.23 24.13
CA GLY A 153 7.99 -8.07 22.85
C GLY A 153 7.48 -6.65 22.60
N LEU A 154 7.96 -5.67 23.37
CA LEU A 154 7.72 -4.25 23.16
C LEU A 154 8.98 -3.57 22.66
N ILE A 155 8.79 -2.57 21.83
CA ILE A 155 9.80 -1.57 21.43
C ILE A 155 9.50 -0.31 22.22
N ILE A 156 10.46 0.10 23.04
CA ILE A 156 10.37 1.27 23.92
C ILE A 156 11.41 2.26 23.42
N CYS A 157 10.94 3.39 22.88
CA CYS A 157 11.79 4.49 22.41
C CYS A 157 11.66 5.67 23.39
N ARG A 158 12.78 6.32 23.67
CA ARG A 158 12.83 7.55 24.50
C ARG A 158 13.81 8.54 23.89
N ALA A 159 13.49 9.80 23.95
CA ALA A 159 14.38 10.91 23.61
C ALA A 159 13.93 12.16 24.35
N ASP A 160 14.83 12.85 25.01
CA ASP A 160 14.53 14.18 25.53
C ASP A 160 14.38 15.17 24.39
N ARG A 161 15.26 15.07 23.40
CA ARG A 161 15.22 15.87 22.17
C ARG A 161 15.98 15.16 21.05
N LEU A 162 15.35 15.06 19.88
CA LEU A 162 16.00 14.53 18.69
C LEU A 162 16.90 15.59 18.05
N LYS A 163 18.00 15.16 17.42
CA LYS A 163 18.97 16.02 16.73
C LYS A 163 19.14 15.59 15.29
N GLY A 164 19.30 16.56 14.40
CA GLY A 164 19.59 16.31 13.01
C GLY A 164 20.86 15.48 12.81
N ALA A 165 20.86 14.59 11.82
CA ALA A 165 21.94 13.64 11.56
C ALA A 165 22.07 13.32 10.06
N GLU A 166 23.22 12.80 9.67
CA GLU A 166 23.41 12.16 8.36
C GLU A 166 23.15 10.65 8.50
N ILE A 167 22.11 10.16 7.78
CA ILE A 167 21.62 8.78 7.91
C ILE A 167 21.75 8.07 6.57
N HIS A 168 22.55 7.02 6.53
CA HIS A 168 22.69 6.16 5.35
C HIS A 168 21.86 4.89 5.54
N LEU A 169 20.87 4.70 4.67
CA LEU A 169 20.07 3.47 4.63
C LEU A 169 20.77 2.43 3.78
N ASP A 170 20.93 1.22 4.33
CA ASP A 170 21.58 0.10 3.62
C ASP A 170 20.68 -0.43 2.47
N TYR A 171 19.37 -0.16 2.56
CA TYR A 171 18.36 -0.45 1.56
C TYR A 171 17.36 0.72 1.49
N PRO A 172 16.85 1.12 0.30
CA PRO A 172 15.87 2.20 0.18
C PRO A 172 14.48 1.76 0.71
N SER A 173 14.40 1.63 2.04
CA SER A 173 13.19 1.22 2.74
C SER A 173 12.19 2.36 2.79
N VAL A 174 10.99 2.16 2.21
CA VAL A 174 9.88 3.12 2.23
C VAL A 174 9.55 3.49 3.66
N GLY A 175 9.18 2.50 4.48
CA GLY A 175 8.74 2.76 5.84
C GLY A 175 9.82 3.38 6.74
N ALA A 176 11.10 3.00 6.59
CA ALA A 176 12.18 3.63 7.35
C ALA A 176 12.37 5.09 6.92
N THR A 177 12.34 5.39 5.62
CA THR A 177 12.42 6.76 5.10
C THR A 177 11.29 7.62 5.66
N GLU A 178 10.05 7.15 5.63
CA GLU A 178 8.87 7.85 6.18
C GLU A 178 9.00 8.11 7.67
N ASN A 179 9.35 7.10 8.45
CA ASN A 179 9.44 7.22 9.91
C ASN A 179 10.56 8.18 10.34
N ILE A 180 11.73 8.07 9.70
CA ILE A 180 12.86 8.98 9.94
C ILE A 180 12.51 10.39 9.51
N MET A 181 11.86 10.58 8.36
CA MET A 181 11.43 11.88 7.85
C MET A 181 10.50 12.59 8.84
N MET A 182 9.49 11.88 9.37
CA MET A 182 8.58 12.43 10.37
C MET A 182 9.29 12.80 11.67
N ALA A 183 10.19 11.94 12.13
CA ALA A 183 10.99 12.22 13.34
C ALA A 183 11.94 13.42 13.14
N ALA A 184 12.61 13.47 12.00
CA ALA A 184 13.54 14.54 11.65
C ALA A 184 12.87 15.90 11.47
N ALA A 185 11.60 15.94 11.05
CA ALA A 185 10.83 17.18 10.91
C ALA A 185 10.72 17.97 12.24
N CYS A 186 10.79 17.29 13.38
CA CYS A 186 10.74 17.92 14.71
C CYS A 186 12.11 17.92 15.44
N ALA A 187 13.18 17.43 14.82
CA ALA A 187 14.51 17.39 15.43
C ALA A 187 15.20 18.75 15.42
N ASP A 188 16.23 18.95 16.24
CA ASP A 188 17.07 20.14 16.19
C ASP A 188 18.07 20.05 15.05
N GLY A 189 18.01 20.98 14.13
CA GLY A 189 18.94 21.08 13.00
C GLY A 189 18.46 20.31 11.78
N MET A 190 19.37 20.03 10.85
CA MET A 190 19.07 19.38 9.56
C MET A 190 19.41 17.90 9.60
N THR A 191 18.55 17.08 9.03
CA THR A 191 18.81 15.66 8.78
C THR A 191 18.97 15.42 7.28
N ARG A 192 19.98 14.66 6.89
CA ARG A 192 20.10 14.09 5.54
C ARG A 192 19.91 12.60 5.57
N ILE A 193 19.02 12.10 4.70
CA ILE A 193 18.79 10.68 4.51
C ILE A 193 19.34 10.29 3.14
N PHE A 194 20.40 9.49 3.12
CA PHE A 194 21.01 8.95 1.90
C PHE A 194 20.45 7.55 1.60
N ASN A 195 20.36 7.22 0.33
CA ASN A 195 19.70 6.02 -0.17
C ASN A 195 18.23 5.93 0.31
N ALA A 196 17.57 7.09 0.37
CA ALA A 196 16.16 7.20 0.69
C ALA A 196 15.30 6.51 -0.37
N ALA A 197 14.12 6.02 0.03
CA ALA A 197 13.10 5.54 -0.87
C ALA A 197 12.58 6.69 -1.76
N ARG A 198 12.15 6.36 -2.99
CA ARG A 198 11.77 7.34 -4.00
C ARG A 198 10.34 7.18 -4.48
N GLU A 199 9.57 6.32 -3.82
CA GLU A 199 8.18 6.06 -4.12
C GLU A 199 7.35 7.36 -4.07
N PRO A 200 6.33 7.51 -4.93
CA PRO A 200 5.44 8.68 -4.92
C PRO A 200 4.82 8.97 -3.54
N GLU A 201 4.64 7.94 -2.72
CA GLU A 201 4.14 8.04 -1.36
C GLU A 201 5.11 8.81 -0.42
N ILE A 202 6.42 8.76 -0.71
CA ILE A 202 7.44 9.56 -0.02
C ILE A 202 7.33 11.04 -0.39
N GLU A 203 7.08 11.33 -1.68
CA GLU A 203 6.86 12.70 -2.16
C GLU A 203 5.58 13.28 -1.55
N ASP A 204 4.52 12.49 -1.44
CA ASP A 204 3.25 12.88 -0.85
C ASP A 204 3.38 13.22 0.64
N LEU A 205 4.08 12.37 1.41
CA LEU A 205 4.36 12.65 2.82
C LEU A 205 5.24 13.91 2.99
N ALA A 206 6.24 14.11 2.14
CA ALA A 206 7.08 15.31 2.16
C ALA A 206 6.26 16.57 1.86
N LEU A 207 5.36 16.51 0.88
CA LEU A 207 4.43 17.60 0.57
C LEU A 207 3.53 17.91 1.76
N PHE A 208 2.94 16.88 2.38
CA PHE A 208 2.13 17.05 3.59
C PHE A 208 2.90 17.72 4.73
N LEU A 209 4.14 17.30 5.00
CA LEU A 209 4.99 17.93 6.02
C LEU A 209 5.28 19.40 5.67
N ASN A 210 5.51 19.71 4.39
CA ASN A 210 5.70 21.10 3.93
C ASN A 210 4.43 21.94 4.11
N GLU A 211 3.25 21.35 3.88
CA GLU A 211 1.96 22.00 4.14
C GLU A 211 1.70 22.24 5.64
N LEU A 212 2.23 21.41 6.53
CA LEU A 212 2.24 21.65 7.98
C LEU A 212 3.18 22.80 8.37
N GLY A 213 4.09 23.20 7.48
CA GLY A 213 5.06 24.29 7.69
C GLY A 213 6.46 23.84 8.10
N TYR A 214 6.75 22.53 7.99
CA TYR A 214 8.12 22.01 8.00
C TYR A 214 8.82 22.29 6.66
N LEU A 215 10.08 21.90 6.52
CA LEU A 215 10.80 21.99 5.26
C LEU A 215 11.47 20.66 4.96
N VAL A 216 10.99 20.00 3.89
CA VAL A 216 11.53 18.76 3.34
C VAL A 216 11.86 18.97 1.88
N GLU A 217 13.10 18.68 1.49
CA GLU A 217 13.62 18.82 0.13
C GLU A 217 14.19 17.51 -0.38
N GLY A 218 14.21 17.33 -1.70
CA GLY A 218 14.81 16.16 -2.36
C GLY A 218 13.95 14.89 -2.33
N ALA A 219 12.67 14.95 -1.92
CA ALA A 219 11.75 13.83 -2.03
C ALA A 219 11.66 13.36 -3.51
N GLY A 220 11.55 12.04 -3.73
CA GLY A 220 11.62 11.43 -5.06
C GLY A 220 13.06 11.19 -5.57
N SER A 221 14.09 11.73 -4.89
CA SER A 221 15.50 11.44 -5.16
C SER A 221 16.09 10.47 -4.13
N SER A 222 17.33 10.02 -4.36
CA SER A 222 18.03 9.13 -3.42
C SER A 222 18.57 9.86 -2.17
N THR A 223 18.48 11.19 -2.13
CA THR A 223 18.94 12.00 -1.00
C THR A 223 17.83 12.97 -0.61
N LEU A 224 17.41 12.90 0.63
CA LEU A 224 16.33 13.69 1.19
C LEU A 224 16.90 14.54 2.34
N SER A 225 16.57 15.82 2.37
CA SER A 225 16.97 16.75 3.42
C SER A 225 15.74 17.22 4.20
N VAL A 226 15.77 17.08 5.52
CA VAL A 226 14.70 17.51 6.42
C VAL A 226 15.26 18.56 7.36
N TYR A 227 14.67 19.74 7.36
CA TYR A 227 15.04 20.82 8.26
C TYR A 227 14.08 20.80 9.45
N GLY A 228 14.61 20.45 10.59
CA GLY A 228 13.84 20.31 11.80
C GLY A 228 13.32 21.65 12.34
N GLY A 229 12.16 21.58 12.97
CA GLY A 229 11.49 22.76 13.47
C GLY A 229 10.14 22.45 14.11
N GLU A 230 9.25 23.40 14.07
CA GLU A 230 7.88 23.27 14.57
C GLU A 230 6.87 23.48 13.45
N ALA A 231 5.76 22.77 13.53
CA ALA A 231 4.63 23.01 12.64
C ALA A 231 4.13 24.44 12.79
N ARG A 232 3.91 25.15 11.68
CA ARG A 232 3.54 26.57 11.68
C ARG A 232 2.09 26.80 11.29
N ARG A 233 1.43 25.82 10.72
CA ARG A 233 0.05 25.95 10.25
C ARG A 233 -0.95 25.54 11.33
N GLU A 234 -1.93 26.40 11.57
CA GLU A 234 -3.02 26.13 12.52
C GLU A 234 -4.13 25.28 11.95
N LYS A 235 -4.20 25.17 10.63
CA LYS A 235 -5.09 24.27 9.87
C LYS A 235 -4.39 23.87 8.58
N THR A 236 -4.50 22.59 8.22
CA THR A 236 -3.92 22.05 6.99
C THR A 236 -4.94 21.20 6.24
N THR A 237 -5.01 21.37 4.94
CA THR A 237 -5.77 20.51 4.03
C THR A 237 -4.80 19.86 3.07
N HIS A 238 -4.88 18.54 2.93
CA HIS A 238 -4.02 17.77 2.04
C HIS A 238 -4.85 16.76 1.25
N ARG A 239 -4.52 16.59 -0.02
CA ARG A 239 -5.16 15.61 -0.87
C ARG A 239 -4.22 14.42 -1.09
N ILE A 240 -4.60 13.25 -0.57
CA ILE A 240 -3.88 12.00 -0.75
C ILE A 240 -3.77 11.67 -2.25
N ILE A 241 -2.57 11.32 -2.73
CA ILE A 241 -2.34 10.93 -4.13
C ILE A 241 -3.16 9.69 -4.51
N PRO A 242 -3.54 9.54 -5.79
CA PRO A 242 -4.23 8.34 -6.28
C PRO A 242 -3.37 7.08 -6.13
N ASP A 243 -3.98 5.96 -5.78
CA ASP A 243 -3.29 4.68 -5.56
C ASP A 243 -2.85 4.03 -6.88
N ARG A 244 -1.52 4.03 -7.12
CA ARG A 244 -0.91 3.43 -8.31
C ARG A 244 -1.11 1.91 -8.39
N ILE A 245 -1.31 1.23 -7.26
CA ILE A 245 -1.51 -0.22 -7.22
C ILE A 245 -2.98 -0.55 -7.52
N VAL A 246 -3.92 0.23 -7.01
CA VAL A 246 -5.35 0.14 -7.41
C VAL A 246 -5.49 0.40 -8.89
N ALA A 247 -4.88 1.49 -9.41
CA ALA A 247 -4.86 1.79 -10.84
C ALA A 247 -4.30 0.62 -11.66
N GLY A 248 -3.14 0.09 -11.29
CA GLY A 248 -2.51 -1.06 -11.92
C GLY A 248 -3.38 -2.32 -11.88
N THR A 249 -4.07 -2.57 -10.77
CA THR A 249 -4.97 -3.72 -10.62
C THR A 249 -6.20 -3.60 -11.53
N LEU A 250 -6.81 -2.42 -11.63
CA LEU A 250 -7.93 -2.18 -12.56
C LEU A 250 -7.49 -2.28 -14.03
N MET A 251 -6.30 -1.75 -14.37
CA MET A 251 -5.70 -1.95 -15.71
C MET A 251 -5.48 -3.45 -15.99
N ALA A 252 -5.00 -4.21 -15.00
CA ALA A 252 -4.80 -5.65 -15.10
C ALA A 252 -6.13 -6.40 -15.28
N ALA A 253 -7.21 -5.98 -14.61
CA ALA A 253 -8.55 -6.56 -14.78
C ALA A 253 -9.08 -6.41 -16.23
N ALA A 254 -8.92 -5.21 -16.81
CA ALA A 254 -9.27 -5.01 -18.22
C ALA A 254 -8.34 -5.81 -19.14
N ALA A 255 -7.03 -5.84 -18.86
CA ALA A 255 -6.05 -6.55 -19.67
C ALA A 255 -6.31 -8.06 -19.73
N ILE A 256 -6.56 -8.72 -18.59
CA ILE A 256 -6.75 -10.16 -18.51
C ILE A 256 -8.05 -10.63 -19.18
N THR A 257 -9.06 -9.75 -19.27
CA THR A 257 -10.38 -10.04 -19.85
C THR A 257 -10.52 -9.60 -21.31
N GLY A 258 -9.48 -9.04 -21.93
CA GLY A 258 -9.54 -8.48 -23.28
C GLY A 258 -10.46 -7.27 -23.39
N GLY A 259 -10.58 -6.50 -22.33
CA GLY A 259 -11.50 -5.38 -22.18
C GLY A 259 -10.89 -4.02 -22.46
N GLU A 260 -11.66 -2.98 -22.12
CA GLU A 260 -11.25 -1.58 -22.28
C GLU A 260 -11.70 -0.75 -21.08
N ILE A 261 -10.77 0.01 -20.50
CA ILE A 261 -11.06 0.83 -19.32
C ILE A 261 -10.48 2.23 -19.48
N ARG A 262 -11.23 3.21 -18.97
CA ARG A 262 -10.75 4.55 -18.69
C ARG A 262 -10.64 4.75 -17.19
N LEU A 263 -9.44 5.05 -16.71
CA LEU A 263 -9.19 5.44 -15.32
C LEU A 263 -9.09 6.94 -15.22
N ASN A 264 -9.86 7.52 -14.33
CA ASN A 264 -9.81 8.92 -13.96
C ASN A 264 -9.13 9.06 -12.58
N ASP A 265 -8.57 10.24 -12.33
CA ASP A 265 -7.83 10.53 -11.10
C ASP A 265 -6.66 9.54 -10.92
N VAL A 266 -5.80 9.43 -11.94
CA VAL A 266 -4.59 8.61 -11.96
C VAL A 266 -3.39 9.44 -12.39
N CYS A 267 -2.27 9.33 -11.68
CA CYS A 267 -1.02 9.96 -12.11
C CYS A 267 -0.26 9.00 -13.05
N PRO A 268 -0.15 9.31 -14.36
CA PRO A 268 0.51 8.42 -15.31
C PRO A 268 1.98 8.11 -14.96
N ALA A 269 2.68 9.06 -14.36
CA ALA A 269 4.08 8.88 -13.92
C ALA A 269 4.21 7.79 -12.86
N HIS A 270 3.24 7.67 -11.94
CA HIS A 270 3.28 6.70 -10.84
C HIS A 270 3.05 5.25 -11.30
N VAL A 271 2.41 5.05 -12.44
CA VAL A 271 2.09 3.72 -13.00
C VAL A 271 2.97 3.35 -14.20
N GLY A 272 4.02 4.13 -14.47
CA GLY A 272 4.84 3.99 -15.69
C GLY A 272 5.42 2.60 -15.91
N SER A 273 5.98 1.94 -14.89
CA SER A 273 6.53 0.59 -14.97
C SER A 273 5.45 -0.47 -15.23
N ILE A 274 4.26 -0.31 -14.63
CA ILE A 274 3.10 -1.19 -14.84
C ILE A 274 2.60 -1.03 -16.27
N ALA A 275 2.40 0.20 -16.73
CA ALA A 275 1.95 0.52 -18.09
C ALA A 275 2.93 -0.02 -19.15
N ALA A 276 4.24 0.04 -18.91
CA ALA A 276 5.25 -0.51 -19.80
C ALA A 276 5.08 -2.03 -19.97
N LYS A 277 4.84 -2.78 -18.87
CA LYS A 277 4.62 -4.22 -18.93
C LYS A 277 3.29 -4.61 -19.60
N LEU A 278 2.24 -3.84 -19.39
CA LEU A 278 0.97 -4.04 -20.09
C LEU A 278 1.07 -3.74 -21.59
N LYS A 279 1.89 -2.74 -22.01
CA LYS A 279 2.20 -2.48 -23.42
C LYS A 279 3.00 -3.64 -24.03
N GLU A 280 3.99 -4.21 -23.31
CA GLU A 280 4.72 -5.40 -23.72
C GLU A 280 3.77 -6.58 -23.96
N ALA A 281 2.73 -6.73 -23.09
CA ALA A 281 1.68 -7.72 -23.25
C ALA A 281 0.71 -7.45 -24.42
N GLY A 282 0.86 -6.34 -25.13
CA GLY A 282 0.05 -6.00 -26.31
C GLY A 282 -1.09 -5.01 -26.04
N CYS A 283 -1.22 -4.48 -24.84
CA CYS A 283 -2.23 -3.45 -24.56
C CYS A 283 -1.88 -2.10 -25.17
N LYS A 284 -2.88 -1.39 -25.68
CA LYS A 284 -2.77 0.02 -26.07
C LYS A 284 -3.10 0.88 -24.85
N ILE A 285 -2.23 1.82 -24.52
CA ILE A 285 -2.40 2.73 -23.39
C ILE A 285 -2.19 4.15 -23.85
N GLU A 286 -3.22 4.97 -23.68
CA GLU A 286 -3.23 6.39 -23.95
C GLU A 286 -3.36 7.16 -22.64
N GLN A 287 -2.75 8.36 -22.57
CA GLN A 287 -2.83 9.21 -21.37
C GLN A 287 -3.31 10.61 -21.75
N GLN A 288 -4.15 11.20 -20.90
CA GLN A 288 -4.66 12.55 -21.05
C GLN A 288 -4.78 13.22 -19.66
N GLY A 289 -3.81 14.06 -19.31
CA GLY A 289 -3.76 14.67 -17.98
C GLY A 289 -3.72 13.60 -16.88
N MET A 290 -4.65 13.67 -15.94
CA MET A 290 -4.83 12.70 -14.84
C MET A 290 -5.78 11.55 -15.21
N SER A 291 -5.89 11.21 -16.49
CA SER A 291 -6.68 10.07 -16.97
C SER A 291 -5.85 9.18 -17.88
N MET A 292 -6.13 7.87 -17.82
CA MET A 292 -5.51 6.87 -18.68
C MET A 292 -6.57 5.96 -19.27
N ARG A 293 -6.43 5.62 -20.56
CA ARG A 293 -7.26 4.62 -21.25
C ARG A 293 -6.39 3.44 -21.63
N LEU A 294 -6.88 2.24 -21.32
CA LEU A 294 -6.27 0.98 -21.73
C LEU A 294 -7.26 0.20 -22.58
N SER A 295 -6.80 -0.30 -23.74
CA SER A 295 -7.51 -1.28 -24.57
C SER A 295 -6.65 -2.51 -24.72
N ALA A 296 -7.17 -3.67 -24.34
CA ALA A 296 -6.46 -4.94 -24.36
C ALA A 296 -6.75 -5.74 -25.63
N PRO A 297 -5.80 -6.58 -26.13
CA PRO A 297 -6.08 -7.59 -27.15
C PRO A 297 -6.95 -8.72 -26.57
N ASP A 298 -7.59 -9.51 -27.41
CA ASP A 298 -8.38 -10.68 -26.99
C ASP A 298 -7.57 -11.69 -26.17
N ARG A 299 -6.28 -11.81 -26.43
CA ARG A 299 -5.33 -12.59 -25.62
C ARG A 299 -3.98 -11.87 -25.55
N LEU A 300 -3.47 -11.71 -24.32
CA LEU A 300 -2.19 -11.08 -24.06
C LEU A 300 -1.01 -11.86 -24.64
N ASN A 301 0.05 -11.16 -25.02
CA ASN A 301 1.35 -11.76 -25.32
C ASN A 301 2.12 -12.01 -24.02
N GLU A 302 3.15 -12.87 -24.09
CA GLU A 302 4.05 -13.08 -22.97
C GLU A 302 4.79 -11.79 -22.59
N ILE A 303 5.05 -11.65 -21.30
CA ILE A 303 5.95 -10.65 -20.75
C ILE A 303 7.26 -11.35 -20.41
N ARG A 304 8.33 -11.06 -21.17
CA ARG A 304 9.57 -11.83 -21.07
C ARG A 304 10.14 -11.87 -19.66
N LEU A 305 10.17 -10.71 -18.99
CA LEU A 305 10.72 -10.60 -17.63
C LEU A 305 10.02 -9.50 -16.85
N ILE A 306 9.62 -9.82 -15.63
CA ILE A 306 9.19 -8.88 -14.61
C ILE A 306 10.11 -9.08 -13.41
N GLU A 307 10.86 -8.04 -13.03
CA GLU A 307 11.66 -8.03 -11.82
C GLU A 307 11.14 -6.97 -10.87
N THR A 308 10.76 -7.39 -9.66
CA THR A 308 10.33 -6.42 -8.65
C THR A 308 11.52 -5.69 -8.06
N MET A 309 11.41 -4.36 -7.99
CA MET A 309 12.48 -3.48 -7.50
C MET A 309 11.89 -2.24 -6.82
N PRO A 310 12.65 -1.56 -5.95
CA PRO A 310 12.28 -0.24 -5.47
C PRO A 310 11.96 0.73 -6.63
N TYR A 311 11.08 1.68 -6.37
CA TYR A 311 10.67 2.67 -7.36
C TYR A 311 11.89 3.44 -7.95
N PRO A 312 11.94 3.71 -9.28
CA PRO A 312 10.87 3.54 -10.27
C PRO A 312 10.83 2.14 -10.93
N GLY A 313 11.43 1.12 -10.34
CA GLY A 313 11.33 -0.25 -10.81
C GLY A 313 9.91 -0.81 -10.69
N PHE A 314 9.73 -2.08 -11.06
CA PHE A 314 8.41 -2.71 -11.02
C PHE A 314 7.98 -2.98 -9.59
N PRO A 315 6.79 -2.51 -9.15
CA PRO A 315 6.38 -2.63 -7.74
C PRO A 315 6.03 -4.07 -7.38
N THR A 316 6.57 -4.55 -6.26
CA THR A 316 6.27 -5.88 -5.71
C THR A 316 4.77 -6.06 -5.42
N ASP A 317 4.04 -4.98 -5.12
CA ASP A 317 2.58 -5.01 -4.89
C ASP A 317 1.74 -5.34 -6.13
N MET A 318 2.36 -5.35 -7.32
CA MET A 318 1.72 -5.79 -8.58
C MET A 318 2.16 -7.18 -9.03
N GLN A 319 3.06 -7.83 -8.30
CA GLN A 319 3.64 -9.12 -8.69
C GLN A 319 2.57 -10.22 -8.85
N ALA A 320 1.64 -10.35 -7.90
CA ALA A 320 0.60 -11.37 -7.92
C ALA A 320 -0.41 -11.16 -9.06
N GLN A 321 -0.82 -9.91 -9.31
CA GLN A 321 -1.72 -9.55 -10.40
C GLN A 321 -1.07 -9.88 -11.76
N MET A 322 0.21 -9.55 -11.93
CA MET A 322 0.93 -9.86 -13.16
C MET A 322 1.15 -11.36 -13.34
N PHE A 323 1.28 -12.12 -12.24
CA PHE A 323 1.33 -13.58 -12.32
C PHE A 323 0.03 -14.13 -12.92
N ALA A 324 -1.13 -13.64 -12.45
CA ALA A 324 -2.44 -14.04 -12.99
C ALA A 324 -2.56 -13.72 -14.49
N LEU A 325 -2.08 -12.54 -14.93
CA LEU A 325 -2.06 -12.18 -16.36
C LEU A 325 -1.16 -13.11 -17.17
N CYS A 326 0.05 -13.36 -16.68
CA CYS A 326 1.01 -14.25 -17.35
C CYS A 326 0.49 -15.68 -17.45
N ALA A 327 -0.34 -16.13 -16.50
CA ALA A 327 -0.93 -17.47 -16.49
C ALA A 327 -1.85 -17.74 -17.70
N VAL A 328 -2.45 -16.70 -18.32
CA VAL A 328 -3.32 -16.82 -19.51
C VAL A 328 -2.74 -16.19 -20.77
N ALA A 329 -1.58 -15.54 -20.69
CA ALA A 329 -0.89 -14.95 -21.83
C ALA A 329 -0.39 -16.01 -22.80
N LYS A 330 -0.06 -15.64 -24.06
CA LYS A 330 0.63 -16.54 -25.00
C LYS A 330 2.09 -16.68 -24.56
N GLY A 331 2.67 -17.87 -24.76
CA GLY A 331 4.10 -18.09 -24.57
C GLY A 331 4.52 -18.26 -23.10
N THR A 332 5.75 -17.83 -22.76
CA THR A 332 6.36 -18.03 -21.45
C THR A 332 6.86 -16.71 -20.88
N SER A 333 6.43 -16.42 -19.65
CA SER A 333 6.83 -15.23 -18.89
C SER A 333 7.67 -15.62 -17.68
N VAL A 334 8.56 -14.74 -17.25
CA VAL A 334 9.40 -14.93 -16.05
C VAL A 334 9.13 -13.80 -15.08
N ILE A 335 8.91 -14.15 -13.81
CA ILE A 335 8.76 -13.20 -12.71
C ILE A 335 9.84 -13.49 -11.67
N VAL A 336 10.63 -12.45 -11.32
CA VAL A 336 11.63 -12.49 -10.26
C VAL A 336 11.21 -11.54 -9.16
N GLU A 337 11.01 -12.07 -7.94
CA GLU A 337 10.62 -11.29 -6.76
C GLU A 337 11.86 -10.96 -5.92
N ASN A 338 12.34 -9.72 -6.03
CA ASN A 338 13.56 -9.29 -5.34
C ASN A 338 13.33 -8.64 -3.97
N VAL A 339 12.07 -8.32 -3.62
CA VAL A 339 11.73 -7.59 -2.40
C VAL A 339 11.36 -8.54 -1.25
N PHE A 340 10.44 -9.50 -1.50
CA PHE A 340 9.92 -10.39 -0.45
C PHE A 340 10.13 -11.87 -0.76
N GLU A 341 10.54 -12.66 0.25
CA GLU A 341 10.90 -14.07 0.08
C GLU A 341 9.69 -14.97 -0.19
N ASN A 342 8.54 -14.68 0.43
CA ASN A 342 7.35 -15.55 0.40
C ASN A 342 6.19 -14.98 -0.42
N ARG A 343 6.49 -14.17 -1.45
CA ARG A 343 5.46 -13.47 -2.21
C ARG A 343 4.69 -14.34 -3.21
N PHE A 344 5.08 -15.60 -3.42
CA PHE A 344 4.46 -16.52 -4.37
C PHE A 344 3.38 -17.44 -3.77
N ARG A 345 2.86 -17.18 -2.57
CA ARG A 345 1.82 -18.03 -1.94
C ARG A 345 0.58 -18.22 -2.81
N HIS A 346 0.16 -17.18 -3.52
CA HIS A 346 -0.96 -17.21 -4.46
C HIS A 346 -0.75 -18.18 -5.64
N ALA A 347 0.49 -18.56 -5.95
CA ALA A 347 0.80 -19.43 -7.08
C ALA A 347 0.17 -20.83 -6.91
N ALA A 348 0.14 -21.37 -5.68
CA ALA A 348 -0.50 -22.65 -5.39
C ALA A 348 -2.02 -22.61 -5.70
N GLU A 349 -2.68 -21.50 -5.41
CA GLU A 349 -4.12 -21.32 -5.72
C GLU A 349 -4.35 -21.20 -7.24
N LEU A 350 -3.47 -20.49 -7.96
CA LEU A 350 -3.52 -20.45 -9.43
C LEU A 350 -3.27 -21.81 -10.06
N ALA A 351 -2.40 -22.65 -9.47
CA ALA A 351 -2.23 -24.04 -9.93
C ALA A 351 -3.53 -24.85 -9.84
N ARG A 352 -4.32 -24.64 -8.77
CA ARG A 352 -5.66 -25.28 -8.62
C ARG A 352 -6.64 -24.83 -9.70
N MET A 353 -6.48 -23.61 -10.21
CA MET A 353 -7.25 -23.08 -11.36
C MET A 353 -6.70 -23.58 -12.71
N GLY A 354 -5.63 -24.38 -12.74
CA GLY A 354 -5.04 -24.91 -13.95
C GLY A 354 -3.87 -24.10 -14.53
N ALA A 355 -3.31 -23.13 -13.81
CA ALA A 355 -2.13 -22.40 -14.25
C ALA A 355 -0.90 -23.32 -14.33
N SER A 356 -0.06 -23.13 -15.35
CA SER A 356 1.16 -23.91 -15.57
C SER A 356 2.39 -23.06 -15.30
N PHE A 357 3.16 -23.42 -14.28
CA PHE A 357 4.39 -22.71 -13.92
C PHE A 357 5.40 -23.62 -13.23
N THR A 358 6.63 -23.17 -13.17
CA THR A 358 7.69 -23.73 -12.32
C THR A 358 8.22 -22.61 -11.44
N GLN A 359 8.17 -22.80 -10.14
CA GLN A 359 8.73 -21.85 -9.17
C GLN A 359 9.98 -22.45 -8.52
N LYS A 360 11.04 -21.66 -8.45
CA LYS A 360 12.24 -21.96 -7.69
C LYS A 360 12.71 -20.69 -6.98
N ASP A 361 12.79 -20.76 -5.67
CA ASP A 361 13.18 -19.65 -4.81
C ASP A 361 12.33 -18.39 -5.11
N ARG A 362 12.96 -17.31 -5.55
CA ARG A 362 12.35 -16.02 -5.89
C ARG A 362 11.98 -15.89 -7.37
N THR A 363 11.99 -16.96 -8.13
CA THR A 363 11.74 -16.95 -9.58
C THR A 363 10.60 -17.88 -9.95
N ALA A 364 9.66 -17.38 -10.73
CA ALA A 364 8.60 -18.17 -11.34
C ALA A 364 8.69 -18.09 -12.86
N ILE A 365 8.68 -19.25 -13.54
CA ILE A 365 8.58 -19.39 -15.00
C ILE A 365 7.16 -19.86 -15.29
N ILE A 366 6.37 -19.00 -15.92
CA ILE A 366 4.94 -19.18 -16.13
C ILE A 366 4.71 -19.47 -17.61
N ARG A 367 4.11 -20.62 -17.91
CA ARG A 367 3.67 -20.98 -19.27
C ARG A 367 2.18 -20.68 -19.37
N GLY A 368 1.83 -19.71 -20.17
CA GLY A 368 0.45 -19.30 -20.31
C GLY A 368 -0.44 -20.40 -20.88
N VAL A 369 -1.51 -20.69 -20.17
CA VAL A 369 -2.54 -21.64 -20.61
C VAL A 369 -3.61 -20.92 -21.42
N GLU A 370 -4.40 -21.66 -22.20
CA GLU A 370 -5.49 -21.06 -22.98
C GLU A 370 -6.64 -20.62 -22.04
N ARG A 371 -6.85 -21.35 -20.95
CA ARG A 371 -7.95 -21.14 -20.02
C ARG A 371 -7.58 -21.54 -18.61
N LEU A 372 -8.09 -20.79 -17.65
CA LEU A 372 -8.18 -21.19 -16.25
C LEU A 372 -9.59 -21.76 -15.99
N THR A 373 -9.73 -22.56 -14.97
CA THR A 373 -11.00 -23.12 -14.52
C THR A 373 -11.37 -22.55 -13.17
N GLY A 374 -12.61 -22.08 -13.05
CA GLY A 374 -13.16 -21.61 -11.79
C GLY A 374 -13.17 -22.72 -10.75
N THR A 375 -12.77 -22.41 -9.54
CA THR A 375 -12.74 -23.33 -8.41
C THR A 375 -12.71 -22.56 -7.10
N LYS A 376 -12.72 -23.26 -5.98
CA LYS A 376 -12.58 -22.66 -4.65
C LYS A 376 -11.10 -22.43 -4.34
N VAL A 377 -10.72 -21.18 -4.06
CA VAL A 377 -9.36 -20.71 -3.76
C VAL A 377 -9.34 -19.84 -2.51
N THR A 378 -8.16 -19.61 -1.94
CA THR A 378 -7.99 -18.88 -0.69
C THR A 378 -7.17 -17.61 -0.92
N ALA A 379 -7.64 -16.47 -0.41
CA ALA A 379 -6.83 -15.27 -0.32
C ALA A 379 -5.87 -15.38 0.89
N TRP A 380 -4.57 -15.43 0.64
CA TRP A 380 -3.55 -15.48 1.69
C TRP A 380 -3.06 -14.10 2.13
N ASP A 381 -3.20 -13.12 1.28
CA ASP A 381 -2.91 -11.71 1.52
C ASP A 381 -3.75 -10.83 0.58
N LEU A 382 -3.73 -9.53 0.81
CA LEU A 382 -4.55 -8.58 0.04
C LEU A 382 -4.22 -8.57 -1.47
N ARG A 383 -2.95 -8.72 -1.86
CA ARG A 383 -2.53 -8.68 -3.29
C ARG A 383 -2.76 -10.02 -3.97
N GLY A 384 -2.48 -11.11 -3.24
CA GLY A 384 -2.83 -12.47 -3.67
C GLY A 384 -4.35 -12.63 -3.85
N GLY A 385 -5.16 -12.10 -2.92
CA GLY A 385 -6.61 -12.08 -3.04
C GLY A 385 -7.09 -11.33 -4.29
N ALA A 386 -6.55 -10.13 -4.55
CA ALA A 386 -6.86 -9.39 -5.77
C ALA A 386 -6.46 -10.16 -7.04
N ALA A 387 -5.31 -10.84 -7.02
CA ALA A 387 -4.88 -11.69 -8.15
C ALA A 387 -5.84 -12.87 -8.39
N MET A 388 -6.42 -13.47 -7.32
CA MET A 388 -7.45 -14.50 -7.45
C MET A 388 -8.73 -13.94 -8.09
N VAL A 389 -9.12 -12.71 -7.75
CA VAL A 389 -10.24 -12.03 -8.43
C VAL A 389 -9.95 -11.89 -9.92
N LEU A 390 -8.77 -11.41 -10.31
CA LEU A 390 -8.37 -11.28 -11.72
C LEU A 390 -8.37 -12.63 -12.44
N ALA A 391 -7.83 -13.67 -11.83
CA ALA A 391 -7.84 -15.02 -12.37
C ALA A 391 -9.27 -15.55 -12.54
N GLY A 392 -10.15 -15.29 -11.56
CA GLY A 392 -11.58 -15.64 -11.62
C GLY A 392 -12.31 -14.97 -12.77
N LEU A 393 -12.04 -13.67 -13.04
CA LEU A 393 -12.61 -12.95 -14.19
C LEU A 393 -12.26 -13.59 -15.54
N ALA A 394 -11.08 -14.23 -15.64
CA ALA A 394 -10.60 -14.89 -16.86
C ALA A 394 -10.94 -16.39 -16.94
N ALA A 395 -11.37 -17.00 -15.85
CA ALA A 395 -11.62 -18.43 -15.76
C ALA A 395 -12.94 -18.86 -16.44
N ASP A 396 -13.04 -20.15 -16.78
CA ASP A 396 -14.30 -20.77 -17.16
C ASP A 396 -15.08 -21.17 -15.88
N GLY A 397 -16.32 -20.73 -15.77
CA GLY A 397 -17.18 -21.00 -14.61
C GLY A 397 -17.01 -20.00 -13.46
N GLU A 398 -17.37 -20.41 -12.26
CA GLU A 398 -17.33 -19.57 -11.06
C GLU A 398 -16.10 -19.87 -10.21
N THR A 399 -15.52 -18.81 -9.65
CA THR A 399 -14.41 -18.91 -8.70
C THR A 399 -14.86 -18.36 -7.35
N THR A 400 -14.83 -19.21 -6.32
CA THR A 400 -15.08 -18.80 -4.92
C THR A 400 -13.75 -18.48 -4.24
N ILE A 401 -13.62 -17.27 -3.71
CA ILE A 401 -12.41 -16.80 -3.03
C ILE A 401 -12.72 -16.65 -1.55
N GLU A 402 -12.13 -17.53 -0.73
CA GLU A 402 -12.24 -17.47 0.73
C GLU A 402 -11.31 -16.39 1.32
N HIS A 403 -11.62 -15.89 2.50
CA HIS A 403 -10.92 -14.82 3.20
C HIS A 403 -10.84 -13.51 2.40
N ALA A 404 -11.91 -13.18 1.71
CA ALA A 404 -12.00 -11.99 0.87
C ALA A 404 -11.86 -10.67 1.66
N GLU A 405 -12.10 -10.69 2.98
CA GLU A 405 -11.86 -9.56 3.88
C GLU A 405 -10.41 -9.07 3.87
N LEU A 406 -9.46 -9.90 3.46
CA LEU A 406 -8.06 -9.50 3.29
C LEU A 406 -7.88 -8.51 2.14
N ILE A 407 -8.76 -8.56 1.12
CA ILE A 407 -8.72 -7.66 -0.03
C ILE A 407 -9.06 -6.22 0.42
N ASP A 408 -10.01 -6.07 1.35
CA ASP A 408 -10.47 -4.78 1.86
C ASP A 408 -9.40 -3.99 2.63
N ARG A 409 -8.29 -4.65 2.95
CA ARG A 409 -7.12 -3.96 3.52
C ARG A 409 -6.43 -3.02 2.53
N GLY A 410 -6.61 -3.19 1.23
CA GLY A 410 -5.93 -2.41 0.21
C GLY A 410 -6.79 -2.00 -0.98
N TYR A 411 -8.03 -2.41 -1.02
CA TYR A 411 -8.99 -2.07 -2.08
C TYR A 411 -10.32 -1.70 -1.46
N GLU A 412 -10.77 -0.49 -1.71
CA GLU A 412 -12.08 -0.04 -1.27
C GLU A 412 -13.14 -0.66 -2.18
N LYS A 413 -13.89 -1.64 -1.65
CA LYS A 413 -15.01 -2.30 -2.35
C LYS A 413 -14.67 -2.73 -3.79
N LEU A 414 -13.58 -3.46 -3.96
CA LEU A 414 -13.10 -3.90 -5.29
C LEU A 414 -14.21 -4.56 -6.11
N HIS A 415 -15.06 -5.39 -5.47
CA HIS A 415 -16.16 -6.07 -6.11
C HIS A 415 -17.21 -5.10 -6.69
N GLU A 416 -17.57 -4.01 -5.98
CA GLU A 416 -18.48 -2.99 -6.47
C GLU A 416 -17.87 -2.24 -7.68
N THR A 417 -16.59 -1.88 -7.61
CA THR A 417 -15.87 -1.21 -8.69
C THR A 417 -15.84 -2.08 -9.95
N LEU A 418 -15.50 -3.36 -9.81
CA LEU A 418 -15.43 -4.27 -10.95
C LEU A 418 -16.83 -4.59 -11.50
N ASN A 419 -17.87 -4.71 -10.66
CA ASN A 419 -19.25 -4.86 -11.11
C ASN A 419 -19.73 -3.64 -11.92
N GLY A 420 -19.34 -2.42 -11.50
CA GLY A 420 -19.58 -1.19 -12.28
C GLY A 420 -18.90 -1.18 -13.64
N LEU A 421 -17.85 -2.02 -13.83
CA LEU A 421 -17.12 -2.20 -15.08
C LEU A 421 -17.57 -3.44 -15.88
N GLY A 422 -18.68 -4.10 -15.48
CA GLY A 422 -19.27 -5.23 -16.19
C GLY A 422 -18.88 -6.62 -15.66
N ALA A 423 -18.16 -6.72 -14.54
CA ALA A 423 -18.00 -7.99 -13.85
C ALA A 423 -19.32 -8.49 -13.25
N GLU A 424 -19.32 -9.73 -12.82
CA GLU A 424 -20.37 -10.33 -12.01
C GLU A 424 -19.72 -10.99 -10.80
N ILE A 425 -19.67 -10.21 -9.71
CA ILE A 425 -19.06 -10.60 -8.44
C ILE A 425 -20.09 -10.45 -7.34
N ARG A 426 -20.32 -11.51 -6.56
CA ARG A 426 -21.22 -11.51 -5.40
C ARG A 426 -20.46 -11.82 -4.13
N LEU A 427 -20.94 -11.26 -3.01
CA LEU A 427 -20.48 -11.63 -1.67
C LEU A 427 -21.27 -12.86 -1.22
N GLU A 428 -20.59 -13.80 -0.57
CA GLU A 428 -21.19 -14.89 0.20
C GLU A 428 -20.79 -14.73 1.66
N GLU A 429 -21.81 -14.69 2.53
CA GLU A 429 -21.66 -14.60 3.99
C GLU A 429 -21.29 -15.96 4.62
#